data_1dd33d182a5ba9926142450ac9826186
#
_entry.id   1dd33d182a5ba9926142450ac9826186
#
_cell.length_a   1.000
_cell.length_b   1.000
_cell.length_c   1.000
_cell.angle_alpha   90.00
_cell.angle_beta   90.00
_cell.angle_gamma   90.00
#
_symmetry.space_group_name_H-M   'P 1'
#
loop_
_entity.id
_entity.type
_entity.pdbx_description
1 polymer ?
#
loop_
_entity_poly.entity_id
_entity_poly.type
_entity_poly.pdbx_seq_one_letter_code
_entity_poly.pdbx_strand_id
1 'polypeptide(L)'
;NLKYNKVIILSDADQDGAHIRAILLTFFFRYMKELVTGGHVYIGMPPLYKVQKGSKVLYAYDDKELAKCIKDAGKGYTLQRYKGLGEMNPEQLWATTMDPSQRKLMQVTIEDAALADRRITILMGDKVEPRRDYIIENADFNKPDNFELPEGQREGAK
;
A
#
# COMPACT_ATOMS: atom_id res chain seq x y z
N ASN A 1 16.17 -0.58 -23.95
CA ASN A 1 16.59 -1.92 -23.53
C ASN A 1 16.42 -2.05 -22.02
N LEU A 2 15.28 -2.61 -21.58
CA LEU A 2 15.05 -2.94 -20.17
C LEU A 2 16.01 -4.03 -19.72
N LYS A 3 16.78 -3.74 -18.66
CA LYS A 3 17.64 -4.74 -18.01
C LYS A 3 16.86 -5.63 -17.05
N TYR A 4 15.73 -5.14 -16.50
CA TYR A 4 14.92 -5.80 -15.51
C TYR A 4 13.47 -5.86 -15.97
N ASN A 5 12.80 -6.98 -15.75
CA ASN A 5 11.42 -7.18 -16.20
C ASN A 5 10.38 -6.40 -15.35
N LYS A 6 10.68 -6.16 -14.09
CA LYS A 6 9.77 -5.49 -13.16
C LYS A 6 10.47 -4.40 -12.37
N VAL A 7 9.83 -3.26 -12.26
CA VAL A 7 10.13 -2.18 -11.31
C VAL A 7 9.07 -2.23 -10.23
N ILE A 8 9.48 -2.51 -9.00
CA ILE A 8 8.55 -2.68 -7.88
C ILE A 8 8.75 -1.54 -6.90
N ILE A 9 7.72 -0.73 -6.71
CA ILE A 9 7.70 0.36 -5.73
C ILE A 9 7.35 -0.25 -4.37
N LEU A 10 8.25 -0.11 -3.41
CA LEU A 10 8.02 -0.48 -2.02
C LEU A 10 8.00 0.79 -1.17
N SER A 11 6.98 0.96 -0.36
CA SER A 11 6.84 2.08 0.57
C SER A 11 6.01 1.65 1.77
N ASP A 12 6.11 2.41 2.84
CA ASP A 12 5.33 2.19 4.04
C ASP A 12 3.82 2.23 3.80
N ALA A 13 3.06 1.59 4.66
CA ALA A 13 1.61 1.49 4.54
C ALA A 13 0.87 2.70 5.19
N ASP A 14 1.56 3.82 5.38
CA ASP A 14 1.03 5.06 5.95
C ASP A 14 0.77 6.14 4.89
N GLN A 15 0.41 7.34 5.33
CA GLN A 15 0.12 8.48 4.44
C GLN A 15 1.38 8.95 3.70
N ASP A 16 2.53 8.96 4.35
CA ASP A 16 3.80 9.37 3.74
C ASP A 16 4.21 8.38 2.66
N GLY A 17 4.08 7.08 2.92
CA GLY A 17 4.30 6.05 1.92
C GLY A 17 3.33 6.14 0.73
N ALA A 18 2.07 6.50 0.96
CA ALA A 18 1.11 6.76 -0.13
C ALA A 18 1.54 7.96 -0.98
N HIS A 19 2.04 9.03 -0.36
CA HIS A 19 2.56 10.22 -1.05
C HIS A 19 3.82 9.88 -1.86
N ILE A 20 4.76 9.12 -1.29
CA ILE A 20 5.96 8.64 -2.01
C ILE A 20 5.57 7.82 -3.24
N ARG A 21 4.60 6.89 -3.11
CA ARG A 21 4.08 6.14 -4.26
C ARG A 21 3.51 7.05 -5.34
N ALA A 22 2.71 8.05 -4.95
CA ALA A 22 2.12 8.99 -5.89
C ALA A 22 3.18 9.79 -6.66
N ILE A 23 4.25 10.24 -5.98
CA ILE A 23 5.38 10.93 -6.62
C ILE A 23 6.09 10.01 -7.61
N LEU A 24 6.41 8.77 -7.21
CA LEU A 24 7.09 7.82 -8.09
C LEU A 24 6.23 7.42 -9.29
N LEU A 25 4.93 7.20 -9.08
CA LEU A 25 4.00 6.93 -10.19
C LEU A 25 3.89 8.12 -11.14
N THR A 26 3.86 9.34 -10.62
CA THR A 26 3.88 10.57 -11.42
C THR A 26 5.16 10.65 -12.26
N PHE A 27 6.31 10.34 -11.66
CA PHE A 27 7.60 10.29 -12.37
C PHE A 27 7.56 9.26 -13.52
N PHE A 28 7.15 8.03 -13.26
CA PHE A 28 7.04 7.00 -14.30
C PHE A 28 6.03 7.40 -15.38
N PHE A 29 4.89 7.96 -15.00
CA PHE A 29 3.87 8.42 -15.96
C PHE A 29 4.39 9.54 -16.88
N ARG A 30 5.12 10.51 -16.33
CA ARG A 30 5.62 11.68 -17.06
C ARG A 30 6.84 11.37 -17.92
N TYR A 31 7.78 10.62 -17.40
CA TYR A 31 9.11 10.47 -18.00
C TYR A 31 9.39 9.07 -18.57
N MET A 32 8.65 8.05 -18.12
CA MET A 32 8.87 6.66 -18.51
C MET A 32 7.54 5.93 -18.77
N LYS A 33 6.63 6.59 -19.49
CA LYS A 33 5.27 6.09 -19.73
C LYS A 33 5.26 4.69 -20.34
N GLU A 34 6.23 4.38 -21.20
CA GLU A 34 6.36 3.07 -21.83
C GLU A 34 6.56 1.93 -20.82
N LEU A 35 7.19 2.19 -19.66
CA LEU A 35 7.30 1.19 -18.59
C LEU A 35 5.95 0.87 -17.98
N VAL A 36 5.08 1.87 -17.84
CA VAL A 36 3.74 1.68 -17.28
C VAL A 36 2.84 0.98 -18.30
N THR A 37 2.79 1.45 -19.53
CA THR A 37 1.98 0.85 -20.60
C THR A 37 2.45 -0.55 -20.99
N GLY A 38 3.77 -0.82 -20.87
CA GLY A 38 4.35 -2.15 -21.07
C GLY A 38 4.14 -3.11 -19.89
N GLY A 39 3.49 -2.66 -18.79
CA GLY A 39 3.17 -3.50 -17.64
C GLY A 39 4.37 -3.86 -16.78
N HIS A 40 5.39 -3.02 -16.75
CA HIS A 40 6.63 -3.26 -15.99
C HIS A 40 6.65 -2.63 -14.60
N VAL A 41 5.70 -1.73 -14.29
CA VAL A 41 5.63 -1.03 -13.00
C VAL A 41 4.64 -1.71 -12.07
N TYR A 42 5.07 -1.98 -10.85
CA TYR A 42 4.29 -2.66 -9.82
C TYR A 42 4.41 -1.93 -8.49
N ILE A 43 3.39 -2.06 -7.67
CA ILE A 43 3.40 -1.68 -6.25
C ILE A 43 3.49 -2.97 -5.43
N GLY A 44 4.49 -3.09 -4.58
CA GLY A 44 4.57 -4.16 -3.60
C GLY A 44 3.59 -3.93 -2.46
N MET A 45 2.90 -4.98 -2.07
CA MET A 45 1.89 -4.95 -1.02
C MET A 45 2.43 -5.69 0.21
N PRO A 46 3.06 -4.99 1.17
CA PRO A 46 3.43 -5.61 2.44
C PRO A 46 2.19 -5.93 3.27
N PRO A 47 2.24 -6.89 4.19
CA PRO A 47 1.13 -7.16 5.10
C PRO A 47 0.93 -5.98 6.06
N LEU A 48 -0.34 -5.73 6.41
CA LEU A 48 -0.70 -4.71 7.39
C LEU A 48 -0.71 -5.26 8.81
N TYR A 49 -0.96 -6.56 8.96
CA TYR A 49 -1.13 -7.19 10.27
C TYR A 49 -0.36 -8.50 10.36
N LYS A 50 0.15 -8.77 11.57
CA LYS A 50 0.69 -10.05 12.00
C LYS A 50 -0.14 -10.56 13.17
N VAL A 51 -0.68 -11.77 13.03
CA VAL A 51 -1.36 -12.50 14.11
C VAL A 51 -0.46 -13.66 14.51
N GLN A 52 -0.03 -13.71 15.78
CA GLN A 52 0.87 -14.74 16.26
C GLN A 52 0.27 -15.49 17.43
N LYS A 53 0.35 -16.82 17.40
CA LYS A 53 0.00 -17.68 18.54
C LYS A 53 1.04 -18.79 18.68
N GLY A 54 1.86 -18.68 19.73
CA GLY A 54 3.01 -19.58 19.90
C GLY A 54 3.95 -19.49 18.70
N SER A 55 4.21 -20.60 18.04
CA SER A 55 5.04 -20.68 16.83
C SER A 55 4.29 -20.35 15.52
N LYS A 56 2.94 -20.32 15.56
CA LYS A 56 2.13 -20.04 14.39
C LYS A 56 2.07 -18.54 14.13
N VAL A 57 2.51 -18.10 12.95
CA VAL A 57 2.46 -16.72 12.48
C VAL A 57 1.58 -16.66 11.23
N LEU A 58 0.61 -15.74 11.23
CA LEU A 58 -0.27 -15.46 10.10
C LEU A 58 -0.13 -13.99 9.74
N TYR A 59 -0.14 -13.68 8.46
CA TYR A 59 -0.11 -12.31 7.95
C TYR A 59 -1.42 -11.98 7.25
N ALA A 60 -1.92 -10.76 7.46
CA ALA A 60 -3.10 -10.24 6.79
C ALA A 60 -2.79 -8.92 6.08
N TYR A 61 -3.35 -8.75 4.90
CA TYR A 61 -3.10 -7.61 4.01
C TYR A 61 -4.28 -6.62 3.98
N ASP A 62 -5.42 -7.05 4.52
CA ASP A 62 -6.61 -6.22 4.72
C ASP A 62 -7.40 -6.71 5.95
N ASP A 63 -8.47 -5.97 6.30
CA ASP A 63 -9.30 -6.28 7.46
C ASP A 63 -10.10 -7.59 7.29
N LYS A 64 -10.43 -7.98 6.05
CA LYS A 64 -11.13 -9.24 5.77
C LYS A 64 -10.21 -10.43 6.00
N GLU A 65 -8.96 -10.34 5.56
CA GLU A 65 -7.94 -11.34 5.84
C GLU A 65 -7.62 -11.39 7.34
N LEU A 66 -7.56 -10.23 8.01
CA LEU A 66 -7.34 -10.15 9.45
C LEU A 66 -8.43 -10.93 10.23
N ALA A 67 -9.69 -10.72 9.90
CA ALA A 67 -10.80 -11.42 10.54
C ALA A 67 -10.67 -12.96 10.38
N LYS A 68 -10.22 -13.44 9.23
CA LYS A 68 -9.93 -14.86 9.00
C LYS A 68 -8.76 -15.34 9.85
N CYS A 69 -7.65 -14.60 9.85
CA CYS A 69 -6.47 -14.94 10.66
C CYS A 69 -6.77 -15.01 12.15
N ILE A 70 -7.60 -14.10 12.67
CA ILE A 70 -8.05 -14.12 14.08
C ILE A 70 -8.89 -15.38 14.35
N LYS A 71 -9.82 -15.71 13.47
CA LYS A 71 -10.64 -16.92 13.60
C LYS A 71 -9.78 -18.19 13.60
N ASP A 72 -8.78 -18.25 12.73
CA ASP A 72 -7.87 -19.42 12.60
C ASP A 72 -6.88 -19.52 13.75
N ALA A 73 -6.51 -18.40 14.38
CA ALA A 73 -5.65 -18.37 15.56
C ALA A 73 -6.41 -18.79 16.82
N GLY A 74 -7.72 -18.48 16.92
CA GLY A 74 -8.54 -18.71 18.12
C GLY A 74 -8.12 -17.80 19.28
N LYS A 75 -8.45 -18.13 20.51
CA LYS A 75 -8.13 -17.31 21.69
C LYS A 75 -6.63 -17.34 22.03
N GLY A 76 -6.11 -16.26 22.60
CA GLY A 76 -4.72 -16.16 23.11
C GLY A 76 -3.68 -15.89 22.03
N TYR A 77 -4.05 -15.14 21.00
CA TYR A 77 -3.12 -14.61 19.98
C TYR A 77 -2.60 -13.22 20.36
N THR A 78 -1.48 -12.84 19.81
CA THR A 78 -1.00 -11.45 19.77
C THR A 78 -1.22 -10.86 18.39
N LEU A 79 -1.68 -9.60 18.34
CA LEU A 79 -1.89 -8.84 17.13
C LEU A 79 -0.87 -7.71 17.06
N GLN A 80 -0.16 -7.63 15.94
CA GLN A 80 0.73 -6.51 15.62
C GLN A 80 0.25 -5.88 14.30
N ARG A 81 0.12 -4.56 14.28
CA ARG A 81 -0.08 -3.79 13.05
C ARG A 81 1.26 -3.20 12.62
N TYR A 82 1.62 -3.40 11.36
CA TYR A 82 2.78 -2.76 10.75
C TYR A 82 2.40 -1.39 10.21
N LYS A 83 3.13 -0.35 10.62
CA LYS A 83 3.00 1.01 10.10
C LYS A 83 4.01 1.27 8.99
N GLY A 84 5.15 0.58 9.01
CA GLY A 84 6.19 0.72 8.02
C GLY A 84 7.01 -0.54 7.84
N LEU A 85 7.75 -0.60 6.73
CA LEU A 85 8.63 -1.71 6.38
C LEU A 85 9.77 -1.89 7.40
N GLY A 86 10.20 -0.80 8.06
CA GLY A 86 11.22 -0.82 9.09
C GLY A 86 10.82 -1.52 10.40
N GLU A 87 9.54 -1.83 10.58
CA GLU A 87 9.05 -2.61 11.74
C GLU A 87 9.19 -4.13 11.52
N MET A 88 9.53 -4.55 10.31
CA MET A 88 9.77 -5.95 9.98
C MET A 88 11.26 -6.27 10.10
N ASN A 89 11.58 -7.43 10.69
CA ASN A 89 12.92 -7.95 10.59
C ASN A 89 13.22 -8.45 9.16
N PRO A 90 14.49 -8.66 8.78
CA PRO A 90 14.87 -9.06 7.42
C PRO A 90 14.16 -10.32 6.93
N GLU A 91 14.00 -11.33 7.77
CA GLU A 91 13.34 -12.59 7.42
C GLU A 91 11.85 -12.39 7.15
N GLN A 92 11.19 -11.55 7.95
CA GLN A 92 9.78 -11.21 7.76
C GLN A 92 9.56 -10.42 6.47
N LEU A 93 10.41 -9.41 6.22
CA LEU A 93 10.34 -8.61 5.01
C LEU A 93 10.58 -9.47 3.77
N TRP A 94 11.57 -10.36 3.82
CA TRP A 94 11.80 -11.30 2.74
C TRP A 94 10.57 -12.17 2.50
N ALA A 95 10.12 -12.92 3.51
CA ALA A 95 9.05 -13.91 3.39
C ALA A 95 7.69 -13.32 2.95
N THR A 96 7.41 -12.04 3.25
CA THR A 96 6.10 -11.44 2.98
C THR A 96 6.10 -10.53 1.75
N THR A 97 7.23 -9.89 1.43
CA THR A 97 7.25 -8.75 0.50
C THR A 97 8.28 -8.92 -0.62
N MET A 98 9.39 -9.62 -0.37
CA MET A 98 10.49 -9.73 -1.32
C MET A 98 10.48 -11.06 -2.09
N ASP A 99 10.15 -12.18 -1.45
CA ASP A 99 10.14 -13.51 -2.05
C ASP A 99 9.19 -13.57 -3.26
N PRO A 100 9.68 -13.83 -4.47
CA PRO A 100 8.85 -13.90 -5.68
C PRO A 100 7.68 -14.90 -5.59
N SER A 101 7.81 -15.94 -4.77
CA SER A 101 6.80 -16.99 -4.61
C SER A 101 5.65 -16.60 -3.66
N GLN A 102 5.89 -15.63 -2.75
CA GLN A 102 4.95 -15.27 -1.69
C GLN A 102 4.43 -13.83 -1.80
N ARG A 103 5.26 -12.92 -2.36
CA ARG A 103 4.93 -11.50 -2.42
C ARG A 103 3.66 -11.22 -3.19
N LYS A 104 2.88 -10.26 -2.71
CA LYS A 104 1.73 -9.70 -3.41
C LYS A 104 2.15 -8.44 -4.16
N LEU A 105 1.86 -8.40 -5.45
CA LEU A 105 2.15 -7.24 -6.32
C LEU A 105 0.87 -6.76 -6.96
N MET A 106 0.70 -5.45 -7.02
CA MET A 106 -0.33 -4.78 -7.80
C MET A 106 0.31 -4.16 -9.04
N GLN A 107 -0.07 -4.61 -10.23
CA GLN A 107 0.40 -4.02 -11.47
C GLN A 107 -0.24 -2.65 -11.67
N VAL A 108 0.58 -1.68 -12.06
CA VAL A 108 0.11 -0.34 -12.40
C VAL A 108 -0.33 -0.34 -13.86
N THR A 109 -1.59 0.02 -14.10
CA THR A 109 -2.19 0.12 -15.43
C THR A 109 -2.71 1.53 -15.69
N ILE A 110 -2.77 1.93 -16.97
CA ILE A 110 -3.38 3.18 -17.41
C ILE A 110 -4.56 2.79 -18.30
N GLU A 111 -5.76 2.88 -17.75
CA GLU A 111 -7.00 2.59 -18.50
C GLU A 111 -7.39 3.78 -19.39
N ASP A 112 -7.27 5.01 -18.87
CA ASP A 112 -7.52 6.26 -19.58
C ASP A 112 -6.35 7.23 -19.37
N ALA A 113 -5.52 7.37 -20.40
CA ALA A 113 -4.34 8.22 -20.34
C ALA A 113 -4.67 9.72 -20.21
N ALA A 114 -5.78 10.17 -20.80
CA ALA A 114 -6.18 11.58 -20.73
C ALA A 114 -6.71 11.92 -19.32
N LEU A 115 -7.46 11.02 -18.71
CA LEU A 115 -7.95 11.17 -17.35
C LEU A 115 -6.79 11.11 -16.34
N ALA A 116 -5.85 10.17 -16.52
CA ALA A 116 -4.66 10.06 -15.68
C ALA A 116 -3.81 11.33 -15.75
N ASP A 117 -3.56 11.87 -16.96
CA ASP A 117 -2.81 13.10 -17.14
C ASP A 117 -3.49 14.30 -16.46
N ARG A 118 -4.80 14.42 -16.59
CA ARG A 118 -5.59 15.46 -15.94
C ARG A 118 -5.47 15.38 -14.42
N ARG A 119 -5.68 14.18 -13.83
CA ARG A 119 -5.59 13.97 -12.39
C ARG A 119 -4.20 14.26 -11.84
N ILE A 120 -3.15 13.80 -12.52
CA ILE A 120 -1.77 14.08 -12.13
C ILE A 120 -1.48 15.60 -12.23
N THR A 121 -1.95 16.27 -13.27
CA THR A 121 -1.76 17.72 -13.42
C THR A 121 -2.46 18.52 -12.31
N ILE A 122 -3.67 18.13 -11.93
CA ILE A 122 -4.42 18.77 -10.85
C ILE A 122 -3.77 18.52 -9.49
N LEU A 123 -3.47 17.24 -9.17
CA LEU A 123 -3.07 16.85 -7.83
C LEU A 123 -1.57 17.02 -7.57
N MET A 124 -0.73 16.88 -8.59
CA MET A 124 0.73 16.88 -8.49
C MET A 124 1.39 18.03 -9.27
N GLY A 125 0.61 18.92 -9.88
CA GLY A 125 1.11 20.09 -10.59
C GLY A 125 1.46 21.24 -9.62
N ASP A 126 2.11 22.30 -10.15
CA ASP A 126 2.61 23.43 -9.37
C ASP A 126 1.49 24.36 -8.84
N LYS A 127 0.32 24.33 -9.48
CA LYS A 127 -0.82 25.21 -9.12
C LYS A 127 -1.58 24.65 -7.94
N VAL A 128 -1.76 25.48 -6.92
CA VAL A 128 -2.43 25.12 -5.66
C VAL A 128 -3.95 25.10 -5.80
N GLU A 129 -4.52 26.10 -6.52
CA GLU A 129 -5.97 26.29 -6.62
C GLU A 129 -6.70 25.08 -7.20
N PRO A 130 -6.30 24.48 -8.36
CA PRO A 130 -6.98 23.32 -8.90
C PRO A 130 -6.95 22.12 -7.96
N ARG A 131 -5.86 21.94 -7.21
CA ARG A 131 -5.72 20.87 -6.23
C ARG A 131 -6.65 21.08 -5.04
N ARG A 132 -6.69 22.29 -4.48
CA ARG A 132 -7.59 22.67 -3.39
C ARG A 132 -9.04 22.43 -3.78
N ASP A 133 -9.45 22.92 -4.95
CA ASP A 133 -10.82 22.84 -5.43
C ASP A 133 -11.21 21.36 -5.66
N TYR A 134 -10.33 20.55 -6.25
CA TYR A 134 -10.54 19.12 -6.41
C TYR A 134 -10.70 18.40 -5.05
N ILE A 135 -9.90 18.75 -4.04
CA ILE A 135 -10.02 18.15 -2.70
C ILE A 135 -11.37 18.54 -2.06
N ILE A 136 -11.78 19.80 -2.15
CA ILE A 136 -13.06 20.27 -1.60
C ILE A 136 -14.24 19.55 -2.25
N GLU A 137 -14.19 19.34 -3.56
CA GLU A 137 -15.27 18.69 -4.32
C GLU A 137 -15.34 17.17 -4.11
N ASN A 138 -14.21 16.51 -3.85
CA ASN A 138 -14.12 15.05 -3.88
C ASN A 138 -13.79 14.40 -2.53
N ALA A 139 -13.37 15.17 -1.52
CA ALA A 139 -13.06 14.62 -0.21
C ALA A 139 -14.32 14.28 0.56
N ASP A 140 -14.37 13.07 1.08
CA ASP A 140 -15.42 12.64 2.00
C ASP A 140 -14.84 12.64 3.43
N PHE A 141 -15.10 13.73 4.15
CA PHE A 141 -14.61 13.93 5.51
C PHE A 141 -15.29 13.03 6.55
N ASN A 142 -16.34 12.28 6.16
CA ASN A 142 -17.02 11.33 7.03
C ASN A 142 -16.43 9.90 6.94
N LYS A 143 -15.51 9.65 5.99
CA LYS A 143 -14.85 8.36 5.92
C LYS A 143 -13.84 8.22 7.05
N PRO A 144 -13.85 7.10 7.80
CA PRO A 144 -12.81 6.81 8.77
C PRO A 144 -11.44 6.74 8.07
N ASP A 145 -10.42 7.22 8.76
CA ASP A 145 -9.05 7.11 8.30
C ASP A 145 -8.64 5.62 8.29
N ASN A 146 -8.38 5.07 7.10
CA ASN A 146 -7.96 3.69 6.93
C ASN A 146 -6.55 3.42 7.51
N PHE A 147 -5.82 4.45 7.91
CA PHE A 147 -4.50 4.34 8.55
C PHE A 147 -4.59 4.19 10.07
N GLU A 148 -5.77 4.37 10.68
CA GLU A 148 -5.99 4.14 12.11
C GLU A 148 -6.61 2.76 12.37
N LEU A 149 -6.27 2.16 13.53
CA LEU A 149 -6.96 0.94 13.99
C LEU A 149 -8.40 1.28 14.35
N PRO A 150 -9.40 0.45 13.98
CA PRO A 150 -10.75 0.56 14.50
C PRO A 150 -10.73 0.60 16.03
N GLU A 151 -11.52 1.49 16.64
CA GLU A 151 -11.49 1.78 18.09
C GLU A 151 -11.66 0.55 19.01
N GLY A 152 -12.30 -0.51 18.56
CA GLY A 152 -12.48 -1.75 19.33
C GLY A 152 -11.27 -2.71 19.36
N GLN A 153 -10.17 -2.40 18.65
CA GLN A 153 -9.00 -3.28 18.55
C GLN A 153 -7.76 -2.76 19.32
N ARG A 154 -7.89 -1.61 20.00
CA ARG A 154 -6.79 -0.99 20.78
C ARG A 154 -6.54 -1.69 22.13
N GLU A 155 -7.47 -2.48 22.65
CA GLU A 155 -7.40 -3.06 24.00
C GLU A 155 -6.84 -4.50 24.08
N GLY A 156 -6.44 -5.11 22.97
CA GLY A 156 -5.90 -6.48 22.95
C GLY A 156 -4.37 -6.61 23.04
N ALA A 157 -3.65 -5.49 23.11
CA ALA A 157 -2.17 -5.47 23.15
C ALA A 157 -1.68 -5.12 24.57
N LYS A 158 -1.90 -6.03 25.52
CA LYS A 158 -1.16 -6.12 26.78
C LYS A 158 -0.65 -7.53 26.97
#